data_fb34f468ec3b9eb546a258c3cabcdc57
#
_entry.id   fb34f468ec3b9eb546a258c3cabcdc57
#
_cell.length_a   1.000
_cell.length_b   1.000
_cell.length_c   1.000
_cell.angle_alpha   90.00
_cell.angle_beta   90.00
_cell.angle_gamma   90.00
#
_symmetry.space_group_name_H-M   'P 1'
#
loop_
_entity.id
_entity.type
_entity.pdbx_description
1 polymer ?
#
loop_
_entity_poly.entity_id
_entity_poly.type
_entity_poly.pdbx_seq_one_letter_code
_entity_poly.pdbx_strand_id
1 'polypeptide(L)'
;LHLCDRRQRQMCIRDRVMAITKCLHMKQAKTGYPAKHLANGLRYIMNPEKTEHGRYVCGHNCIPEQALSQMVDTKRHFGKLDKRQGYHFILSFEEDEVSEEEAFQVVGEFVAEFLGKDFEAVYAVHNDTDHIHGHIIFNSVRCTTGYKYDYKNGDWENIIQPLTNRICREHGLSVLDLEEAKEKRKQKGQEEKSLAERDRRIRRDVDQALQDAGSYEEFLENLSSMGYELRGRKRLSVREPGAGRAR
;
A
#
# COMPACT_ATOMS: atom_id res chain seq x y z
N LEU A 1 18.38 -8.29 3.87
CA LEU A 1 18.07 -7.38 2.75
C LEU A 1 16.60 -7.54 2.36
N HIS A 2 15.80 -6.76 2.92
CA HIS A 2 14.65 -5.94 2.58
C HIS A 2 13.57 -6.52 1.64
N LEU A 3 12.65 -7.27 2.24
CA LEU A 3 11.35 -7.61 1.65
C LEU A 3 10.41 -6.39 1.45
N CYS A 4 10.70 -5.24 2.06
CA CYS A 4 9.96 -4.00 1.85
C CYS A 4 10.20 -3.37 0.47
N ASP A 5 11.42 -3.46 -0.04
CA ASP A 5 11.88 -2.78 -1.26
C ASP A 5 11.27 -3.36 -2.55
N ARG A 6 10.94 -4.66 -2.57
CA ARG A 6 10.29 -5.30 -3.72
C ARG A 6 8.80 -4.97 -3.90
N ARG A 7 8.07 -4.64 -2.82
CA ARG A 7 6.66 -4.27 -2.92
C ARG A 7 6.45 -2.80 -3.30
N GLN A 8 7.40 -1.93 -3.02
CA GLN A 8 7.35 -0.53 -3.47
C GLN A 8 7.67 -0.39 -4.95
N ARG A 9 8.62 -1.18 -5.50
CA ARG A 9 8.98 -1.13 -6.94
C ARG A 9 7.90 -1.60 -7.91
N GLN A 10 6.88 -2.31 -7.48
CA GLN A 10 5.76 -2.75 -8.34
C GLN A 10 4.63 -1.73 -8.45
N MET A 11 4.81 -0.50 -7.94
CA MET A 11 3.79 0.53 -7.97
C MET A 11 4.12 1.74 -8.85
N CYS A 12 5.10 1.63 -9.72
CA CYS A 12 5.24 2.56 -10.83
C CYS A 12 4.12 2.26 -11.84
N ILE A 13 2.96 2.86 -11.64
CA ILE A 13 1.92 2.94 -12.66
C ILE A 13 2.45 3.93 -13.69
N ARG A 14 2.97 3.42 -14.79
CA ARG A 14 3.34 4.18 -15.99
C ARG A 14 2.08 4.63 -16.73
N ASP A 15 1.24 5.44 -16.12
CA ASP A 15 0.19 6.18 -16.81
C ASP A 15 -0.19 7.35 -15.92
N ARG A 16 0.04 8.57 -16.38
CA ARG A 16 -0.31 9.89 -15.86
C ARG A 16 -0.71 9.88 -14.38
N VAL A 17 0.26 10.09 -13.51
CA VAL A 17 0.05 10.01 -12.05
C VAL A 17 -0.52 11.34 -11.60
N MET A 18 -1.82 11.42 -11.53
CA MET A 18 -2.55 12.45 -10.79
C MET A 18 -2.43 12.19 -9.28
N ALA A 19 -2.65 13.18 -8.44
CA ALA A 19 -2.59 13.05 -6.99
C ALA A 19 -3.45 11.88 -6.49
N ILE A 20 -2.81 10.83 -5.99
CA ILE A 20 -3.47 9.60 -5.54
C ILE A 20 -3.16 9.29 -4.09
N THR A 21 -4.19 8.94 -3.32
CA THR A 21 -4.05 8.50 -1.92
C THR A 21 -4.06 6.99 -1.80
N LYS A 22 -3.08 6.44 -1.11
CA LYS A 22 -3.01 5.02 -0.74
C LYS A 22 -3.13 4.85 0.76
N CYS A 23 -3.93 3.88 1.20
CA CYS A 23 -4.08 3.51 2.62
C CYS A 23 -3.40 2.19 2.94
N LEU A 24 -2.49 2.20 3.89
CA LEU A 24 -1.83 1.03 4.44
C LEU A 24 -2.24 0.82 5.89
N HIS A 25 -2.51 -0.42 6.26
CA HIS A 25 -2.98 -0.79 7.58
C HIS A 25 -1.85 -1.31 8.45
N MET A 26 -1.53 -0.60 9.53
CA MET A 26 -0.48 -0.99 10.48
C MET A 26 -1.06 -1.91 11.56
N LYS A 27 -0.88 -3.22 11.38
CA LYS A 27 -1.34 -4.23 12.34
C LYS A 27 -0.37 -4.35 13.51
N GLN A 28 -0.87 -4.94 14.60
CA GLN A 28 -0.04 -5.37 15.72
C GLN A 28 1.08 -6.31 15.23
N ALA A 29 2.29 -6.14 15.74
CA ALA A 29 3.40 -7.04 15.46
C ALA A 29 3.14 -8.42 16.10
N LYS A 30 3.50 -9.48 15.38
CA LYS A 30 3.39 -10.86 15.90
C LYS A 30 4.50 -11.19 16.91
N THR A 31 5.64 -10.51 16.81
CA THR A 31 6.81 -10.69 17.67
C THR A 31 7.32 -9.33 18.14
N GLY A 32 7.79 -9.27 19.38
CA GLY A 32 8.22 -8.04 20.03
C GLY A 32 7.05 -7.28 20.65
N TYR A 33 7.16 -5.94 20.74
CA TYR A 33 6.09 -5.14 21.31
C TYR A 33 5.00 -4.81 20.26
N PRO A 34 3.72 -4.65 20.67
CA PRO A 34 2.59 -4.51 19.75
C PRO A 34 2.73 -3.39 18.73
N ALA A 35 3.26 -2.23 19.12
CA ALA A 35 3.39 -1.05 18.28
C ALA A 35 4.67 -1.01 17.42
N LYS A 36 5.42 -2.13 17.28
CA LYS A 36 6.68 -2.17 16.51
C LYS A 36 6.53 -1.65 15.07
N HIS A 37 5.45 -2.00 14.39
CA HIS A 37 5.21 -1.52 13.02
C HIS A 37 4.91 -0.03 12.97
N LEU A 38 4.18 0.49 13.97
CA LEU A 38 3.93 1.93 14.12
C LEU A 38 5.24 2.68 14.36
N ALA A 39 6.08 2.20 15.28
CA ALA A 39 7.39 2.79 15.57
C ALA A 39 8.30 2.83 14.33
N ASN A 40 8.35 1.73 13.58
CA ASN A 40 9.16 1.67 12.35
C ASN A 40 8.62 2.61 11.27
N GLY A 41 7.30 2.72 11.14
CA GLY A 41 6.67 3.65 10.20
C GLY A 41 6.96 5.10 10.55
N LEU A 42 6.79 5.50 11.80
CA LEU A 42 7.10 6.86 12.27
C LEU A 42 8.58 7.21 12.03
N ARG A 43 9.50 6.30 12.37
CA ARG A 43 10.94 6.50 12.10
C ARG A 43 11.23 6.65 10.60
N TYR A 44 10.53 5.89 9.75
CA TYR A 44 10.70 5.95 8.30
C TYR A 44 10.26 7.29 7.72
N ILE A 45 9.06 7.77 8.10
CA ILE A 45 8.53 9.02 7.53
C ILE A 45 9.25 10.26 8.07
N MET A 46 9.84 10.19 9.25
CA MET A 46 10.60 11.29 9.86
C MET A 46 12.11 11.22 9.55
N ASN A 47 12.54 10.38 8.59
CA ASN A 47 13.97 10.27 8.27
C ASN A 47 14.52 11.61 7.76
N PRO A 48 15.52 12.22 8.43
CA PRO A 48 16.07 13.51 8.02
C PRO A 48 16.63 13.53 6.59
N GLU A 49 17.15 12.40 6.10
CA GLU A 49 17.69 12.29 4.73
C GLU A 49 16.62 12.41 3.64
N LYS A 50 15.34 12.25 4.01
CA LYS A 50 14.20 12.27 3.10
C LYS A 50 13.30 13.49 3.24
N THR A 51 13.53 14.30 4.28
CA THR A 51 12.63 15.37 4.70
C THR A 51 13.35 16.71 4.82
N GLU A 52 14.41 16.94 4.04
CA GLU A 52 15.29 18.10 4.19
C GLU A 52 15.67 18.38 5.66
N HIS A 53 16.33 17.40 6.28
CA HIS A 53 16.74 17.49 7.69
C HIS A 53 15.60 17.73 8.69
N GLY A 54 14.40 17.23 8.35
CA GLY A 54 13.21 17.36 9.20
C GLY A 54 12.37 18.62 8.92
N ARG A 55 12.73 19.43 7.92
CA ARG A 55 11.98 20.64 7.55
C ARG A 55 10.51 20.31 7.18
N TYR A 56 10.30 19.24 6.46
CA TYR A 56 8.98 18.80 6.02
C TYR A 56 8.43 17.67 6.89
N VAL A 57 8.48 17.84 8.20
CA VAL A 57 7.87 16.95 9.21
C VAL A 57 7.01 17.78 10.15
N CYS A 58 5.77 17.34 10.39
CA CYS A 58 4.90 18.01 11.35
C CYS A 58 4.05 17.00 12.13
N GLY A 59 3.73 17.35 13.36
CA GLY A 59 2.78 16.64 14.20
C GLY A 59 1.40 17.28 14.14
N HIS A 60 0.38 16.45 14.18
CA HIS A 60 -1.02 16.87 14.31
C HIS A 60 -1.60 16.25 15.57
N ASN A 61 -2.03 17.09 16.52
CA ASN A 61 -2.45 16.71 17.86
C ASN A 61 -1.38 15.91 18.66
N CYS A 62 -0.12 15.94 18.23
CA CYS A 62 1.02 15.33 18.92
C CYS A 62 2.33 16.03 18.55
N ILE A 63 3.37 15.77 19.32
CA ILE A 63 4.74 16.21 19.05
C ILE A 63 5.44 15.11 18.25
N PRO A 64 6.01 15.38 17.04
CA PRO A 64 6.58 14.35 16.17
C PRO A 64 7.56 13.42 16.89
N GLU A 65 8.49 13.96 17.65
CA GLU A 65 9.53 13.20 18.37
C GLU A 65 8.94 12.32 19.48
N GLN A 66 7.78 12.67 19.99
CA GLN A 66 7.07 11.97 21.06
C GLN A 66 5.83 11.20 20.54
N ALA A 67 5.56 11.24 19.25
CA ALA A 67 4.32 10.72 18.67
C ALA A 67 4.07 9.24 19.02
N LEU A 68 5.11 8.40 18.98
CA LEU A 68 4.98 7.00 19.35
C LEU A 68 4.49 6.83 20.79
N SER A 69 5.10 7.53 21.75
CA SER A 69 4.72 7.44 23.17
C SER A 69 3.31 7.98 23.38
N GLN A 70 2.99 9.13 22.82
CA GLN A 70 1.65 9.73 22.93
C GLN A 70 0.57 8.82 22.35
N MET A 71 0.76 8.29 21.13
CA MET A 71 -0.17 7.35 20.51
C MET A 71 -0.34 6.04 21.29
N VAL A 72 0.72 5.53 21.93
CA VAL A 72 0.67 4.35 22.79
C VAL A 72 -0.03 4.66 24.10
N ASP A 73 0.22 5.82 24.70
CA ASP A 73 -0.43 6.25 25.95
C ASP A 73 -1.92 6.47 25.75
N THR A 74 -2.35 7.08 24.63
CA THR A 74 -3.75 7.13 24.23
C THR A 74 -4.38 5.74 24.18
N LYS A 75 -3.74 4.77 23.51
CA LYS A 75 -4.22 3.39 23.46
C LYS A 75 -4.29 2.73 24.83
N ARG A 76 -3.30 3.00 25.68
CA ARG A 76 -3.25 2.47 27.06
C ARG A 76 -4.37 3.04 27.90
N HIS A 77 -4.60 4.35 27.83
CA HIS A 77 -5.67 5.04 28.55
C HIS A 77 -7.04 4.44 28.25
N PHE A 78 -7.32 4.11 26.99
CA PHE A 78 -8.59 3.53 26.57
C PHE A 78 -8.60 1.99 26.51
N GLY A 79 -7.54 1.29 26.94
CA GLY A 79 -7.47 -0.18 26.91
C GLY A 79 -7.47 -0.76 25.49
N LYS A 80 -6.89 -0.07 24.50
CA LYS A 80 -6.93 -0.43 23.06
C LYS A 80 -5.56 -0.76 22.45
N LEU A 81 -4.69 -1.39 23.21
CA LEU A 81 -3.32 -1.75 22.79
C LEU A 81 -3.27 -2.87 21.73
N ASP A 82 -4.35 -3.60 21.54
CA ASP A 82 -4.45 -4.76 20.66
C ASP A 82 -4.79 -4.40 19.19
N LYS A 83 -4.65 -5.39 18.29
CA LYS A 83 -5.09 -5.36 16.89
C LYS A 83 -4.40 -4.27 16.07
N ARG A 84 -5.18 -3.35 15.47
CA ARG A 84 -4.65 -2.29 14.62
C ARG A 84 -3.97 -1.21 15.44
N GLN A 85 -2.75 -0.83 15.02
CA GLN A 85 -1.92 0.13 15.73
C GLN A 85 -1.99 1.53 15.13
N GLY A 86 -2.19 1.63 13.83
CA GLY A 86 -2.30 2.89 13.12
C GLY A 86 -2.63 2.67 11.65
N TYR A 87 -2.69 3.75 10.92
CA TYR A 87 -2.85 3.80 9.48
C TYR A 87 -1.73 4.64 8.89
N HIS A 88 -1.29 4.27 7.70
CA HIS A 88 -0.32 5.02 6.94
C HIS A 88 -0.93 5.36 5.58
N PHE A 89 -1.20 6.65 5.36
CA PHE A 89 -1.64 7.17 4.07
C PHE A 89 -0.44 7.73 3.32
N ILE A 90 -0.45 7.56 2.00
CA ILE A 90 0.56 8.09 1.11
C ILE A 90 -0.17 8.87 0.03
N LEU A 91 0.10 10.16 -0.07
CA LEU A 91 -0.33 11.02 -1.17
C LEU A 91 0.84 11.16 -2.14
N SER A 92 0.67 10.70 -3.37
CA SER A 92 1.69 10.83 -4.42
C SER A 92 1.23 11.89 -5.42
N PHE A 93 2.12 12.82 -5.77
CA PHE A 93 1.89 13.86 -6.76
C PHE A 93 2.50 13.49 -8.11
N GLU A 94 2.11 14.17 -9.18
CA GLU A 94 2.72 14.00 -10.49
C GLU A 94 4.16 14.58 -10.49
N GLU A 95 5.01 14.05 -11.37
CA GLU A 95 6.39 14.52 -11.53
C GLU A 95 6.39 15.98 -11.98
N ASP A 96 7.23 16.80 -11.37
CA ASP A 96 7.38 18.24 -11.66
C ASP A 96 6.11 19.10 -11.46
N GLU A 97 5.06 18.56 -10.86
CA GLU A 97 3.79 19.29 -10.66
C GLU A 97 3.78 20.16 -9.40
N VAL A 98 4.51 19.76 -8.37
CA VAL A 98 4.44 20.37 -7.05
C VAL A 98 5.81 20.52 -6.41
N SER A 99 6.05 21.62 -5.70
CA SER A 99 7.22 21.78 -4.83
C SER A 99 7.01 21.02 -3.50
N GLU A 100 8.11 20.72 -2.79
CA GLU A 100 8.03 20.11 -1.47
C GLU A 100 7.22 20.94 -0.49
N GLU A 101 7.33 22.26 -0.57
CA GLU A 101 6.62 23.21 0.31
C GLU A 101 5.12 23.19 0.05
N GLU A 102 4.71 23.19 -1.21
CA GLU A 102 3.31 23.09 -1.61
C GLU A 102 2.72 21.72 -1.30
N ALA A 103 3.45 20.63 -1.57
CA ALA A 103 3.06 19.29 -1.16
C ALA A 103 2.86 19.19 0.35
N PHE A 104 3.73 19.83 1.13
CA PHE A 104 3.61 19.86 2.59
C PHE A 104 2.37 20.61 3.06
N GLN A 105 2.00 21.71 2.40
CA GLN A 105 0.75 22.44 2.67
C GLN A 105 -0.47 21.58 2.34
N VAL A 106 -0.53 20.99 1.16
CA VAL A 106 -1.62 20.09 0.72
C VAL A 106 -1.81 18.91 1.69
N VAL A 107 -0.71 18.28 2.10
CA VAL A 107 -0.75 17.17 3.07
C VAL A 107 -1.22 17.64 4.44
N GLY A 108 -0.78 18.81 4.87
CA GLY A 108 -1.21 19.43 6.14
C GLY A 108 -2.70 19.74 6.16
N GLU A 109 -3.25 20.31 5.08
CA GLU A 109 -4.68 20.58 4.93
C GLU A 109 -5.51 19.29 4.94
N PHE A 110 -5.05 18.27 4.20
CA PHE A 110 -5.69 16.96 4.22
C PHE A 110 -5.72 16.36 5.65
N VAL A 111 -4.62 16.43 6.38
CA VAL A 111 -4.52 15.93 7.76
C VAL A 111 -5.47 16.70 8.68
N ALA A 112 -5.48 18.01 8.59
CA ALA A 112 -6.32 18.87 9.44
C ALA A 112 -7.81 18.57 9.22
N GLU A 113 -8.23 18.43 7.97
CA GLU A 113 -9.64 18.21 7.63
C GLU A 113 -10.09 16.77 7.87
N PHE A 114 -9.26 15.78 7.46
CA PHE A 114 -9.63 14.37 7.58
C PHE A 114 -9.59 13.86 9.02
N LEU A 115 -8.59 14.27 9.80
CA LEU A 115 -8.37 13.77 11.16
C LEU A 115 -8.94 14.66 12.25
N GLY A 116 -9.07 15.96 11.97
CA GLY A 116 -9.60 16.95 12.91
C GLY A 116 -8.88 16.89 14.26
N LYS A 117 -9.62 17.13 15.34
CA LYS A 117 -9.11 17.06 16.72
C LYS A 117 -9.05 15.66 17.31
N ASP A 118 -9.50 14.64 16.57
CA ASP A 118 -9.77 13.32 17.13
C ASP A 118 -8.55 12.38 17.08
N PHE A 119 -7.61 12.61 16.17
CA PHE A 119 -6.51 11.68 15.97
C PHE A 119 -5.16 12.38 16.08
N GLU A 120 -4.24 11.70 16.75
CA GLU A 120 -2.82 12.03 16.74
C GLU A 120 -2.20 11.52 15.43
N ALA A 121 -1.45 12.38 14.74
CA ALA A 121 -0.78 12.02 13.50
C ALA A 121 0.59 12.69 13.38
N VAL A 122 1.47 12.07 12.59
CA VAL A 122 2.67 12.69 12.04
C VAL A 122 2.56 12.62 10.53
N TYR A 123 2.86 13.72 9.86
CA TYR A 123 2.96 13.76 8.41
C TYR A 123 4.30 14.35 7.97
N ALA A 124 4.75 13.88 6.82
CA ALA A 124 6.01 14.31 6.25
C ALA A 124 5.95 14.26 4.72
N VAL A 125 6.78 15.07 4.06
CA VAL A 125 6.99 15.01 2.62
C VAL A 125 8.38 14.50 2.32
N HIS A 126 8.45 13.55 1.38
CA HIS A 126 9.67 12.94 0.87
C HIS A 126 9.89 13.34 -0.58
N ASN A 127 11.15 13.63 -0.92
CA ASN A 127 11.62 13.99 -2.26
C ASN A 127 12.76 13.07 -2.75
N ASP A 128 12.91 11.89 -2.15
CA ASP A 128 13.98 10.93 -2.46
C ASP A 128 13.70 10.04 -3.68
N THR A 129 12.65 10.34 -4.42
CA THR A 129 12.26 9.66 -5.68
C THR A 129 11.84 10.69 -6.72
N ASP A 130 11.66 10.25 -7.99
CA ASP A 130 11.22 11.11 -9.10
C ASP A 130 9.87 11.80 -8.85
N HIS A 131 9.09 11.31 -7.88
CA HIS A 131 7.80 11.87 -7.50
C HIS A 131 7.82 12.33 -6.04
N ILE A 132 7.39 13.56 -5.80
CA ILE A 132 7.14 14.05 -4.43
C ILE A 132 5.94 13.30 -3.84
N HIS A 133 6.06 12.85 -2.60
CA HIS A 133 4.99 12.16 -1.93
C HIS A 133 4.91 12.50 -0.44
N GLY A 134 3.68 12.72 0.02
CA GLY A 134 3.35 12.95 1.42
C GLY A 134 3.04 11.64 2.13
N HIS A 135 3.58 11.46 3.31
CA HIS A 135 3.29 10.36 4.22
C HIS A 135 2.53 10.87 5.43
N ILE A 136 1.45 10.19 5.81
CA ILE A 136 0.65 10.49 6.99
C ILE A 136 0.52 9.22 7.81
N ILE A 137 1.03 9.21 9.04
CA ILE A 137 0.80 8.12 9.98
C ILE A 137 -0.04 8.63 11.13
N PHE A 138 -1.21 8.03 11.34
CA PHE A 138 -2.08 8.41 12.44
C PHE A 138 -2.47 7.24 13.34
N ASN A 139 -2.80 7.58 14.57
CA ASN A 139 -3.21 6.62 15.59
C ASN A 139 -4.51 5.91 15.17
N SER A 140 -4.63 4.63 15.46
CA SER A 140 -5.88 3.89 15.24
C SER A 140 -6.99 4.22 16.22
N VAL A 141 -6.70 4.93 17.30
CA VAL A 141 -7.62 5.26 18.39
C VAL A 141 -7.79 6.78 18.46
N ARG A 142 -9.03 7.24 18.55
CA ARG A 142 -9.34 8.65 18.78
C ARG A 142 -8.89 9.07 20.16
N CYS A 143 -8.08 10.12 20.26
CA CYS A 143 -7.59 10.63 21.54
C CYS A 143 -8.71 11.29 22.38
N THR A 144 -9.82 11.68 21.74
CA THR A 144 -10.97 12.32 22.40
C THR A 144 -11.96 11.32 22.99
N THR A 145 -12.16 10.16 22.35
CA THR A 145 -13.28 9.24 22.69
C THR A 145 -12.87 7.78 22.89
N GLY A 146 -11.64 7.41 22.51
CA GLY A 146 -11.16 6.02 22.58
C GLY A 146 -11.72 5.07 21.51
N TYR A 147 -12.61 5.55 20.62
CA TYR A 147 -13.07 4.71 19.52
C TYR A 147 -11.96 4.50 18.48
N LYS A 148 -11.87 3.27 17.94
CA LYS A 148 -10.95 2.99 16.82
C LYS A 148 -11.51 3.53 15.51
N TYR A 149 -10.62 4.06 14.67
CA TYR A 149 -10.95 4.36 13.29
C TYR A 149 -11.33 3.06 12.57
N ASP A 150 -12.49 3.05 11.94
CA ASP A 150 -13.04 1.90 11.21
C ASP A 150 -13.02 2.19 9.71
N TYR A 151 -11.92 1.78 9.05
CA TYR A 151 -11.80 1.88 7.60
C TYR A 151 -12.71 0.85 6.94
N LYS A 152 -13.70 1.32 6.20
CA LYS A 152 -14.69 0.49 5.49
C LYS A 152 -14.32 0.34 4.01
N ASN A 153 -14.86 -0.72 3.43
CA ASN A 153 -14.79 -0.88 1.99
C ASN A 153 -15.57 0.25 1.31
N GLY A 154 -14.93 0.97 0.38
CA GLY A 154 -15.50 2.14 -0.27
C GLY A 154 -15.10 3.49 0.35
N ASP A 155 -14.49 3.55 1.53
CA ASP A 155 -14.04 4.83 2.13
C ASP A 155 -13.03 5.55 1.23
N TRP A 156 -12.21 4.80 0.51
CA TRP A 156 -11.25 5.39 -0.42
C TRP A 156 -11.96 6.14 -1.55
N GLU A 157 -12.95 5.50 -2.18
CA GLU A 157 -13.68 6.07 -3.32
C GLU A 157 -14.66 7.18 -2.91
N ASN A 158 -15.22 7.11 -1.70
CA ASN A 158 -16.32 7.98 -1.31
C ASN A 158 -15.91 9.11 -0.37
N ILE A 159 -14.75 9.00 0.30
CA ILE A 159 -14.31 9.97 1.32
C ILE A 159 -12.89 10.43 1.05
N ILE A 160 -11.91 9.51 1.02
CA ILE A 160 -10.48 9.85 1.05
C ILE A 160 -10.03 10.48 -0.25
N GLN A 161 -10.25 9.81 -1.39
CA GLN A 161 -9.81 10.34 -2.68
C GLN A 161 -10.62 11.57 -3.13
N PRO A 162 -11.95 11.68 -2.92
CA PRO A 162 -12.67 12.92 -3.16
C PRO A 162 -12.15 14.11 -2.36
N LEU A 163 -11.79 13.92 -1.08
CA LEU A 163 -11.16 14.94 -0.26
C LEU A 163 -9.81 15.35 -0.84
N THR A 164 -8.95 14.38 -1.17
CA THR A 164 -7.66 14.64 -1.83
C THR A 164 -7.86 15.43 -3.12
N ASN A 165 -8.78 15.00 -3.99
CA ASN A 165 -9.08 15.69 -5.25
C ASN A 165 -9.57 17.12 -5.06
N ARG A 166 -10.36 17.38 -4.02
CA ARG A 166 -10.84 18.71 -3.73
C ARG A 166 -9.68 19.64 -3.32
N ILE A 167 -8.88 19.23 -2.35
CA ILE A 167 -7.73 20.01 -1.88
C ILE A 167 -6.73 20.23 -3.02
N CYS A 168 -6.36 19.19 -3.78
CA CYS A 168 -5.48 19.36 -4.94
C CYS A 168 -6.03 20.35 -5.96
N ARG A 169 -7.34 20.33 -6.23
CA ARG A 169 -7.96 21.30 -7.16
C ARG A 169 -7.90 22.73 -6.63
N GLU A 170 -8.05 22.94 -5.32
CA GLU A 170 -7.94 24.25 -4.67
C GLU A 170 -6.53 24.83 -4.79
N HIS A 171 -5.51 23.96 -4.86
CA HIS A 171 -4.10 24.30 -5.13
C HIS A 171 -3.75 24.31 -6.63
N GLY A 172 -4.70 24.09 -7.54
CA GLY A 172 -4.44 24.07 -8.98
C GLY A 172 -3.71 22.83 -9.50
N LEU A 173 -3.64 21.76 -8.68
CA LEU A 173 -2.97 20.50 -9.00
C LEU A 173 -3.91 19.55 -9.74
N SER A 174 -3.32 18.58 -10.45
CA SER A 174 -4.06 17.54 -11.15
C SER A 174 -4.82 16.62 -10.17
N VAL A 175 -5.96 16.09 -10.61
CA VAL A 175 -6.84 15.28 -9.78
C VAL A 175 -7.16 13.96 -10.45
N LEU A 176 -7.29 12.90 -9.66
CA LEU A 176 -7.61 11.57 -10.15
C LEU A 176 -9.06 11.50 -10.64
N ASP A 177 -9.28 10.99 -11.86
CA ASP A 177 -10.60 10.59 -12.30
C ASP A 177 -11.02 9.28 -11.61
N LEU A 178 -12.02 9.39 -10.73
CA LEU A 178 -12.48 8.27 -9.92
C LEU A 178 -13.19 7.19 -10.73
N GLU A 179 -13.87 7.54 -11.83
CA GLU A 179 -14.56 6.56 -12.66
C GLU A 179 -13.53 5.76 -13.47
N GLU A 180 -12.56 6.40 -14.08
CA GLU A 180 -11.46 5.73 -14.76
C GLU A 180 -10.66 4.83 -13.80
N ALA A 181 -10.38 5.31 -12.59
CA ALA A 181 -9.69 4.52 -11.57
C ALA A 181 -10.48 3.29 -11.12
N LYS A 182 -11.80 3.40 -11.00
CA LYS A 182 -12.69 2.26 -10.70
C LYS A 182 -12.69 1.22 -11.81
N GLU A 183 -12.73 1.66 -13.06
CA GLU A 183 -12.69 0.76 -14.22
C GLU A 183 -11.37 0.02 -14.31
N LYS A 184 -10.24 0.71 -14.17
CA LYS A 184 -8.89 0.10 -14.13
C LYS A 184 -8.77 -0.92 -13.00
N ARG A 185 -9.33 -0.64 -11.81
CA ARG A 185 -9.35 -1.59 -10.68
C ARG A 185 -10.20 -2.82 -10.99
N LYS A 186 -11.36 -2.67 -11.62
CA LYS A 186 -12.21 -3.80 -12.03
C LYS A 186 -11.48 -4.69 -13.04
N GLN A 187 -10.86 -4.10 -14.05
CA GLN A 187 -10.08 -4.82 -15.07
C GLN A 187 -8.94 -5.60 -14.44
N LYS A 188 -8.13 -4.94 -13.61
CA LYS A 188 -7.03 -5.60 -12.89
C LYS A 188 -7.52 -6.73 -11.98
N GLY A 189 -8.61 -6.52 -11.27
CA GLY A 189 -9.21 -7.57 -10.42
C GLY A 189 -9.75 -8.76 -11.22
N GLN A 190 -10.22 -8.55 -12.44
CA GLN A 190 -10.62 -9.63 -13.36
C GLN A 190 -9.39 -10.39 -13.89
N GLU A 191 -8.34 -9.67 -14.27
CA GLU A 191 -7.07 -10.28 -14.70
C GLU A 191 -6.43 -11.12 -13.59
N GLU A 192 -6.37 -10.61 -12.35
CA GLU A 192 -5.85 -11.35 -11.20
C GLU A 192 -6.66 -12.61 -10.89
N LYS A 193 -8.00 -12.56 -11.02
CA LYS A 193 -8.87 -13.74 -10.86
C LYS A 193 -8.62 -14.76 -11.97
N SER A 194 -8.53 -14.33 -13.21
CA SER A 194 -8.24 -15.17 -14.36
C SER A 194 -6.89 -15.87 -14.23
N LEU A 195 -5.85 -15.14 -13.80
CA LEU A 195 -4.52 -15.72 -13.50
C LEU A 195 -4.57 -16.75 -12.36
N ALA A 196 -5.30 -16.45 -11.28
CA ALA A 196 -5.43 -17.38 -10.16
C ALA A 196 -6.24 -18.64 -10.51
N GLU A 197 -7.23 -18.55 -11.40
CA GLU A 197 -7.98 -19.69 -11.91
C GLU A 197 -7.12 -20.55 -12.83
N ARG A 198 -6.34 -19.91 -13.68
CA ARG A 198 -5.35 -20.58 -14.54
C ARG A 198 -4.30 -21.34 -13.71
N ASP A 199 -3.71 -20.71 -12.70
CA ASP A 199 -2.74 -21.35 -11.82
C ASP A 199 -3.33 -22.56 -11.08
N ARG A 200 -4.59 -22.46 -10.63
CA ARG A 200 -5.30 -23.60 -10.01
C ARG A 200 -5.55 -24.75 -10.99
N ARG A 201 -5.85 -24.42 -12.26
CA ARG A 201 -6.03 -25.45 -13.30
C ARG A 201 -4.72 -26.17 -13.58
N ILE A 202 -3.64 -25.42 -13.83
CA ILE A 202 -2.31 -26.00 -14.06
C ILE A 202 -1.88 -26.89 -12.91
N ARG A 203 -2.09 -26.47 -11.66
CA ARG A 203 -1.75 -27.29 -10.49
C ARG A 203 -2.53 -28.61 -10.45
N ARG A 204 -3.83 -28.57 -10.69
CA ARG A 204 -4.64 -29.80 -10.73
C ARG A 204 -4.19 -30.76 -11.82
N ASP A 205 -3.88 -30.23 -13.00
CA ASP A 205 -3.46 -31.04 -14.14
C ASP A 205 -2.05 -31.62 -13.91
N VAL A 206 -1.14 -30.90 -13.27
CA VAL A 206 0.17 -31.41 -12.82
C VAL A 206 0.00 -32.50 -11.76
N ASP A 207 -0.87 -32.30 -10.77
CA ASP A 207 -1.15 -33.27 -9.72
C ASP A 207 -1.75 -34.55 -10.32
N GLN A 208 -2.67 -34.44 -11.30
CA GLN A 208 -3.25 -35.56 -12.01
C GLN A 208 -2.19 -36.32 -12.84
N ALA A 209 -1.40 -35.58 -13.63
CA ALA A 209 -0.35 -36.20 -14.44
C ALA A 209 0.69 -36.94 -13.58
N LEU A 210 0.96 -36.43 -12.36
CA LEU A 210 1.86 -37.10 -11.42
C LEU A 210 1.25 -38.37 -10.81
N GLN A 211 -0.05 -38.36 -10.50
CA GLN A 211 -0.76 -39.51 -9.96
C GLN A 211 -0.85 -40.65 -10.98
N ASP A 212 -1.01 -40.30 -12.25
CA ASP A 212 -1.20 -41.24 -13.34
C ASP A 212 0.13 -41.80 -13.92
N ALA A 213 1.29 -41.26 -13.46
CA ALA A 213 2.61 -41.61 -13.99
C ALA A 213 3.33 -42.62 -13.08
N GLY A 214 3.88 -43.71 -13.67
CA GLY A 214 4.77 -44.67 -13.01
C GLY A 214 6.27 -44.28 -13.11
N SER A 215 6.60 -43.31 -13.99
CA SER A 215 7.97 -42.81 -14.18
C SER A 215 7.96 -41.29 -14.48
N TYR A 216 9.15 -40.66 -14.40
CA TYR A 216 9.32 -39.26 -14.73
C TYR A 216 9.06 -38.99 -16.23
N GLU A 217 9.46 -39.88 -17.09
CA GLU A 217 9.23 -39.81 -18.52
C GLU A 217 7.73 -39.84 -18.82
N GLU A 218 6.99 -40.76 -18.22
CA GLU A 218 5.54 -40.87 -18.36
C GLU A 218 4.80 -39.63 -17.82
N PHE A 219 5.29 -39.03 -16.72
CA PHE A 219 4.78 -37.76 -16.21
C PHE A 219 4.92 -36.60 -17.23
N LEU A 220 6.08 -36.52 -17.90
CA LEU A 220 6.30 -35.49 -18.94
C LEU A 220 5.41 -35.75 -20.19
N GLU A 221 5.22 -37.00 -20.58
CA GLU A 221 4.33 -37.39 -21.68
C GLU A 221 2.88 -37.07 -21.35
N ASN A 222 2.43 -37.33 -20.12
CA ASN A 222 1.09 -37.03 -19.66
C ASN A 222 0.82 -35.48 -19.73
N LEU A 223 1.74 -34.66 -19.24
CA LEU A 223 1.65 -33.20 -19.34
C LEU A 223 1.65 -32.71 -20.79
N SER A 224 2.49 -33.31 -21.63
CA SER A 224 2.54 -32.96 -23.07
C SER A 224 1.25 -33.33 -23.77
N SER A 225 0.64 -34.50 -23.44
CA SER A 225 -0.64 -34.92 -23.99
C SER A 225 -1.81 -34.03 -23.57
N MET A 226 -1.73 -33.42 -22.37
CA MET A 226 -2.67 -32.38 -21.93
C MET A 226 -2.46 -31.02 -22.61
N GLY A 227 -1.45 -30.91 -23.51
CA GLY A 227 -1.18 -29.72 -24.31
C GLY A 227 -0.23 -28.72 -23.65
N TYR A 228 0.46 -29.07 -22.57
CA TYR A 228 1.39 -28.17 -21.91
C TYR A 228 2.75 -28.11 -22.60
N GLU A 229 3.34 -26.91 -22.70
CA GLU A 229 4.72 -26.69 -23.08
C GLU A 229 5.66 -26.87 -21.87
N LEU A 230 6.62 -27.77 -21.99
CA LEU A 230 7.56 -28.09 -20.93
C LEU A 230 8.93 -27.48 -21.21
N ARG A 231 9.53 -26.76 -20.25
CA ARG A 231 10.86 -26.14 -20.37
C ARG A 231 11.70 -26.36 -19.12
N GLY A 232 13.00 -26.57 -19.33
CA GLY A 232 14.01 -26.64 -18.27
C GLY A 232 14.36 -28.07 -17.84
N ARG A 233 15.69 -28.32 -17.60
CA ARG A 233 16.21 -29.60 -17.17
C ARG A 233 16.34 -29.74 -15.65
N LYS A 234 16.68 -28.65 -14.94
CA LYS A 234 16.87 -28.64 -13.47
C LYS A 234 15.63 -28.14 -12.72
N ARG A 235 14.80 -27.31 -13.36
CA ARG A 235 13.52 -26.84 -12.86
C ARG A 235 12.52 -26.92 -14.01
N LEU A 236 11.56 -27.82 -13.89
CA LEU A 236 10.50 -27.93 -14.88
C LEU A 236 9.59 -26.70 -14.81
N SER A 237 9.38 -26.08 -15.96
CA SER A 237 8.39 -25.01 -16.15
C SER A 237 7.28 -25.55 -17.05
N VAL A 238 6.06 -25.52 -16.55
CA VAL A 238 4.86 -25.98 -17.25
C VAL A 238 4.10 -24.74 -17.71
N ARG A 239 3.76 -24.66 -19.00
CA ARG A 239 3.05 -23.51 -19.60
C ARG A 239 1.91 -23.97 -20.48
N GLU A 240 0.81 -23.25 -20.46
CA GLU A 240 -0.24 -23.43 -21.45
C GLU A 240 0.22 -22.99 -22.85
N PRO A 241 -0.24 -23.66 -23.92
CA PRO A 241 0.11 -23.29 -25.29
C PRO A 241 -0.36 -21.85 -25.60
N GLY A 242 0.52 -21.08 -26.23
CA GLY A 242 0.21 -19.69 -26.59
C GLY A 242 0.33 -18.66 -25.45
N ALA A 243 0.67 -19.04 -24.24
CA ALA A 243 0.96 -18.11 -23.16
C ALA A 243 2.26 -17.36 -23.47
N GLY A 244 2.15 -16.08 -23.89
CA GLY A 244 3.27 -15.19 -24.13
C GLY A 244 4.22 -15.13 -22.95
N ARG A 245 5.49 -14.74 -23.20
CA ARG A 245 6.48 -14.49 -22.14
C ARG A 245 5.91 -13.48 -21.16
N ALA A 246 5.76 -13.85 -19.89
CA ALA A 246 5.70 -12.87 -18.83
C ALA A 246 6.99 -12.05 -18.91
N ARG A 247 6.88 -10.77 -19.19
CA ARG A 247 7.98 -9.81 -19.14
C ARG A 247 8.37 -9.53 -17.71
#